data_e4654ce868611c6090030ac959ca5e8c
#
_entry.id   e4654ce868611c6090030ac959ca5e8c
#
_cell.length_a   1.000
_cell.length_b   1.000
_cell.length_c   1.000
_cell.angle_alpha   90.00
_cell.angle_beta   90.00
_cell.angle_gamma   90.00
#
_symmetry.space_group_name_H-M   'P 1'
#
loop_
_entity.id
_entity.type
_entity.pdbx_description
1 polymer ?
#
loop_
_entity_poly.entity_id
_entity_poly.type
_entity_poly.pdbx_seq_one_letter_code
_entity_poly.pdbx_strand_id
1 'polypeptide(L)'
;MNNSWKKTLVVSAVSALAVSSHAWAEKLPGEGVTVQPVQSTVAEETFQTLIVNKALEALGYQVKETKEVDYNVGYTSIANGDATFLAVGWFPLHADKYTMAGGDDSFFRKGQFISGAAQGYLIDKKTAEKYGITNIGQLTDPKIAALFDANGDGKADLTGCNPGWGCEMVIEEQLNAYKLRDTVSHNQGNYAAIIADTISRYKKGDPVIYYTWTPYWVSGVLVPGKDVVWLEVPFSALPGERKNVDTTLANGKNYGFEMNSMRIVANKQFTDNNPAAAKLFEIIKVNINDVSAQNMIMSKGKNSASDIEAHANGWIKANQALFDSWVAEAKQAAL
;
A
#
# COMPACT_ATOMS: atom_id res chain seq x y z
N MET A 1 46.80 -89.85 26.39
CA MET A 1 47.14 -88.57 27.07
C MET A 1 46.76 -87.44 26.06
N ASN A 2 45.59 -86.90 26.13
CA ASN A 2 45.19 -85.76 25.26
C ASN A 2 44.30 -84.83 26.06
N ASN A 3 44.85 -83.69 26.38
CA ASN A 3 44.16 -82.56 27.01
C ASN A 3 43.44 -81.72 25.94
N SER A 4 42.14 -81.66 25.98
CA SER A 4 41.33 -80.79 25.19
C SER A 4 40.90 -79.57 26.03
N TRP A 5 41.42 -78.40 25.70
CA TRP A 5 40.97 -77.15 26.28
C TRP A 5 39.70 -76.66 25.60
N LYS A 6 38.62 -76.60 26.37
CA LYS A 6 37.37 -75.94 25.94
C LYS A 6 37.55 -74.42 26.12
N LYS A 7 37.53 -73.66 25.00
CA LYS A 7 37.42 -72.20 25.02
C LYS A 7 35.95 -71.80 25.14
N THR A 8 35.61 -71.19 26.25
CA THR A 8 34.27 -70.60 26.45
C THR A 8 34.27 -69.21 25.81
N LEU A 9 33.45 -69.03 24.76
CA LEU A 9 33.17 -67.71 24.17
C LEU A 9 32.07 -67.02 24.98
N VAL A 10 32.44 -65.91 25.62
CA VAL A 10 31.47 -64.97 26.24
C VAL A 10 31.01 -64.01 25.17
N VAL A 11 29.75 -64.14 24.71
CA VAL A 11 29.12 -63.23 23.82
C VAL A 11 28.48 -62.11 24.67
N SER A 12 29.14 -60.93 24.70
CA SER A 12 28.55 -59.74 25.32
C SER A 12 27.55 -59.11 24.34
N ALA A 13 26.28 -59.26 24.62
CA ALA A 13 25.22 -58.53 23.89
C ALA A 13 25.21 -57.10 24.35
N VAL A 14 25.72 -56.18 23.50
CA VAL A 14 25.53 -54.72 23.66
C VAL A 14 24.17 -54.37 23.13
N SER A 15 23.18 -54.16 23.99
CA SER A 15 21.87 -53.66 23.66
C SER A 15 22.02 -52.14 23.37
N ALA A 16 22.08 -51.76 22.11
CA ALA A 16 21.98 -50.37 21.69
C ALA A 16 20.51 -49.91 21.87
N LEU A 17 20.25 -49.15 22.93
CA LEU A 17 19.01 -48.40 23.08
C LEU A 17 19.02 -47.29 22.03
N ALA A 18 18.32 -47.53 20.91
CA ALA A 18 17.99 -46.47 19.95
C ALA A 18 16.97 -45.54 20.61
N VAL A 19 17.43 -44.43 21.15
CA VAL A 19 16.59 -43.30 21.55
C VAL A 19 16.08 -42.69 20.25
N SER A 20 14.91 -43.10 19.79
CA SER A 20 14.17 -42.42 18.73
C SER A 20 13.75 -41.05 19.30
N SER A 21 14.54 -40.02 19.06
CA SER A 21 14.12 -38.66 19.22
C SER A 21 13.01 -38.39 18.21
N HIS A 22 11.78 -38.55 18.64
CA HIS A 22 10.65 -37.97 17.93
C HIS A 22 10.82 -36.46 18.05
N ALA A 23 11.46 -35.85 17.06
CA ALA A 23 11.35 -34.42 16.86
C ALA A 23 9.85 -34.17 16.58
N TRP A 24 9.13 -33.74 17.59
CA TRP A 24 7.80 -33.21 17.40
C TRP A 24 7.99 -32.00 16.51
N ALA A 25 7.47 -32.05 15.28
CA ALA A 25 7.44 -30.87 14.43
C ALA A 25 6.74 -29.78 15.24
N GLU A 26 7.48 -28.73 15.55
CA GLU A 26 6.95 -27.60 16.32
C GLU A 26 5.73 -27.05 15.56
N LYS A 27 4.58 -27.02 16.23
CA LYS A 27 3.34 -26.56 15.63
C LYS A 27 3.50 -25.10 15.25
N LEU A 28 3.23 -24.77 13.96
CA LEU A 28 3.32 -23.38 13.50
C LEU A 28 2.22 -22.53 14.16
N PRO A 29 2.49 -21.27 14.51
CA PRO A 29 1.55 -20.41 15.23
C PRO A 29 0.18 -20.27 14.57
N GLY A 30 0.14 -20.26 13.23
CA GLY A 30 -1.08 -20.11 12.43
C GLY A 30 -1.78 -21.41 12.05
N GLU A 31 -1.30 -22.57 12.52
CA GLU A 31 -1.85 -23.86 12.12
C GLU A 31 -3.32 -24.03 12.53
N GLY A 32 -4.17 -24.29 11.52
CA GLY A 32 -5.62 -24.38 11.69
C GLY A 32 -6.36 -23.04 11.70
N VAL A 33 -5.66 -21.93 11.56
CA VAL A 33 -6.26 -20.59 11.53
C VAL A 33 -6.36 -20.08 10.08
N THR A 34 -7.58 -19.69 9.69
CA THR A 34 -7.86 -19.14 8.36
C THR A 34 -7.82 -17.62 8.38
N VAL A 35 -7.23 -17.03 7.34
CA VAL A 35 -7.11 -15.58 7.15
C VAL A 35 -7.79 -15.18 5.84
N GLN A 36 -8.66 -14.15 5.87
CA GLN A 36 -9.31 -13.57 4.70
C GLN A 36 -8.72 -12.19 4.43
N PRO A 37 -7.74 -12.04 3.51
CA PRO A 37 -7.26 -10.73 3.08
C PRO A 37 -8.29 -10.02 2.21
N VAL A 38 -8.29 -8.68 2.30
CA VAL A 38 -8.95 -7.79 1.34
C VAL A 38 -7.96 -6.76 0.82
N GLN A 39 -8.19 -6.25 -0.38
CA GLN A 39 -7.44 -5.13 -0.96
C GLN A 39 -8.38 -4.20 -1.71
N SER A 40 -7.91 -2.99 -2.03
CA SER A 40 -8.66 -2.07 -2.87
C SER A 40 -8.66 -2.51 -4.34
N THR A 41 -9.40 -1.78 -5.17
CA THR A 41 -9.43 -1.94 -6.64
C THR A 41 -8.17 -1.42 -7.34
N VAL A 42 -7.14 -1.01 -6.58
CA VAL A 42 -5.84 -0.59 -7.10
C VAL A 42 -4.97 -1.83 -7.29
N ALA A 43 -4.86 -2.30 -8.54
CA ALA A 43 -4.11 -3.52 -8.88
C ALA A 43 -2.66 -3.52 -8.38
N GLU A 44 -2.05 -2.34 -8.26
CA GLU A 44 -0.69 -2.15 -7.75
C GLU A 44 -0.53 -2.54 -6.27
N GLU A 45 -1.62 -2.64 -5.50
CA GLU A 45 -1.59 -3.11 -4.11
C GLU A 45 -1.45 -4.63 -3.98
N THR A 46 -1.68 -5.37 -5.06
CA THR A 46 -1.61 -6.84 -5.06
C THR A 46 -0.21 -7.35 -4.67
N PHE A 47 0.85 -6.70 -5.15
CA PHE A 47 2.23 -7.08 -4.81
C PHE A 47 2.49 -6.99 -3.30
N GLN A 48 2.10 -5.90 -2.67
CA GLN A 48 2.26 -5.69 -1.23
C GLN A 48 1.43 -6.70 -0.44
N THR A 49 0.19 -6.92 -0.84
CA THR A 49 -0.72 -7.89 -0.20
C THR A 49 -0.16 -9.31 -0.29
N LEU A 50 0.41 -9.70 -1.43
CA LEU A 50 1.03 -11.02 -1.61
C LEU A 50 2.25 -11.23 -0.70
N ILE A 51 3.08 -10.20 -0.46
CA ILE A 51 4.21 -10.32 0.47
C ILE A 51 3.70 -10.62 1.88
N VAL A 52 2.65 -9.94 2.34
CA VAL A 52 2.03 -10.20 3.65
C VAL A 52 1.41 -11.59 3.70
N ASN A 53 0.68 -11.99 2.65
CA ASN A 53 0.07 -13.32 2.55
C ASN A 53 1.11 -14.43 2.69
N LYS A 54 2.22 -14.34 1.94
CA LYS A 54 3.31 -15.34 1.97
C LYS A 54 4.01 -15.39 3.33
N ALA A 55 4.13 -14.28 4.03
CA ALA A 55 4.68 -14.26 5.38
C ALA A 55 3.72 -14.93 6.39
N LEU A 56 2.41 -14.74 6.25
CA LEU A 56 1.40 -15.46 7.04
C LEU A 56 1.40 -16.97 6.73
N GLU A 57 1.52 -17.36 5.46
CA GLU A 57 1.64 -18.76 5.05
C GLU A 57 2.89 -19.41 5.68
N ALA A 58 4.02 -18.71 5.72
CA ALA A 58 5.24 -19.18 6.38
C ALA A 58 5.10 -19.35 7.91
N LEU A 59 4.12 -18.68 8.52
CA LEU A 59 3.70 -18.84 9.92
C LEU A 59 2.64 -19.94 10.10
N GLY A 60 2.19 -20.61 9.02
CA GLY A 60 1.23 -21.71 9.06
C GLY A 60 -0.23 -21.30 8.93
N TYR A 61 -0.54 -20.03 8.69
CA TYR A 61 -1.91 -19.58 8.45
C TYR A 61 -2.43 -20.06 7.10
N GLN A 62 -3.72 -20.41 7.04
CA GLN A 62 -4.43 -20.73 5.80
C GLN A 62 -4.95 -19.42 5.18
N VAL A 63 -4.19 -18.84 4.25
CA VAL A 63 -4.56 -17.59 3.59
C VAL A 63 -5.50 -17.88 2.43
N LYS A 64 -6.71 -17.31 2.48
CA LYS A 64 -7.68 -17.37 1.39
C LYS A 64 -7.30 -16.43 0.26
N GLU A 65 -7.92 -16.64 -0.91
CA GLU A 65 -7.83 -15.71 -2.02
C GLU A 65 -8.22 -14.28 -1.56
N THR A 66 -7.39 -13.30 -1.93
CA THR A 66 -7.63 -11.89 -1.60
C THR A 66 -8.88 -11.39 -2.33
N LYS A 67 -9.82 -10.81 -1.60
CA LYS A 67 -11.00 -10.16 -2.18
C LYS A 67 -10.70 -8.70 -2.50
N GLU A 68 -11.09 -8.29 -3.71
CA GLU A 68 -11.02 -6.89 -4.13
C GLU A 68 -12.33 -6.18 -3.77
N VAL A 69 -12.23 -5.09 -3.01
CA VAL A 69 -13.38 -4.31 -2.51
C VAL A 69 -13.01 -2.83 -2.41
N ASP A 70 -14.01 -1.94 -2.38
CA ASP A 70 -13.76 -0.55 -2.02
C ASP A 70 -13.25 -0.41 -0.59
N TYR A 71 -12.44 0.62 -0.33
CA TYR A 71 -11.88 0.87 1.01
C TYR A 71 -12.94 0.93 2.10
N ASN A 72 -14.09 1.61 1.87
CA ASN A 72 -15.17 1.67 2.87
C ASN A 72 -15.71 0.27 3.20
N VAL A 73 -15.91 -0.57 2.17
CA VAL A 73 -16.34 -1.96 2.34
C VAL A 73 -15.26 -2.77 3.05
N GLY A 74 -13.99 -2.58 2.69
CA GLY A 74 -12.85 -3.23 3.33
C GLY A 74 -12.77 -2.94 4.82
N TYR A 75 -12.81 -1.66 5.22
CA TYR A 75 -12.82 -1.29 6.64
C TYR A 75 -14.02 -1.88 7.40
N THR A 76 -15.24 -1.78 6.84
CA THR A 76 -16.42 -2.34 7.47
C THR A 76 -16.34 -3.87 7.61
N SER A 77 -15.89 -4.57 6.58
CA SER A 77 -15.74 -6.04 6.62
C SER A 77 -14.71 -6.49 7.65
N ILE A 78 -13.60 -5.76 7.80
CA ILE A 78 -12.59 -6.05 8.81
C ILE A 78 -13.14 -5.79 10.21
N ALA A 79 -13.83 -4.67 10.43
CA ALA A 79 -14.44 -4.34 11.73
C ALA A 79 -15.42 -5.43 12.17
N ASN A 80 -16.23 -5.95 11.25
CA ASN A 80 -17.22 -7.00 11.51
C ASN A 80 -16.63 -8.41 11.64
N GLY A 81 -15.34 -8.61 11.26
CA GLY A 81 -14.71 -9.93 11.24
C GLY A 81 -14.99 -10.76 9.98
N ASP A 82 -15.65 -10.20 8.95
CA ASP A 82 -15.88 -10.85 7.65
C ASP A 82 -14.61 -10.92 6.80
N ALA A 83 -13.67 -10.02 7.07
CA ALA A 83 -12.31 -10.00 6.55
C ALA A 83 -11.32 -9.88 7.70
N THR A 84 -10.07 -10.34 7.47
CA THR A 84 -9.05 -10.34 8.51
C THR A 84 -8.19 -9.08 8.47
N PHE A 85 -7.73 -8.68 7.29
CA PHE A 85 -6.87 -7.51 7.15
C PHE A 85 -6.90 -6.91 5.74
N LEU A 86 -6.48 -5.64 5.68
CA LEU A 86 -6.10 -4.86 4.50
C LEU A 86 -4.62 -4.49 4.65
N ALA A 87 -3.77 -4.89 3.69
CA ALA A 87 -2.33 -4.62 3.78
C ALA A 87 -1.99 -3.13 3.58
N VAL A 88 -2.76 -2.41 2.77
CA VAL A 88 -2.44 -1.06 2.31
C VAL A 88 -3.49 -0.04 2.78
N GLY A 89 -3.51 0.22 4.08
CA GLY A 89 -4.27 1.34 4.66
C GLY A 89 -3.43 2.61 4.66
N TRP A 90 -3.89 3.66 3.98
CA TRP A 90 -3.20 4.95 3.86
C TRP A 90 -3.45 5.85 5.07
N PHE A 91 -2.43 6.19 5.84
CA PHE A 91 -2.59 7.04 7.02
C PHE A 91 -1.65 8.23 6.99
N PRO A 92 -2.21 9.44 7.23
CA PRO A 92 -3.53 9.73 7.82
C PRO A 92 -4.72 9.83 6.83
N LEU A 93 -4.54 9.63 5.51
CA LEU A 93 -5.60 9.82 4.50
C LEU A 93 -6.90 9.05 4.82
N HIS A 94 -6.78 7.82 5.36
CA HIS A 94 -7.92 6.98 5.72
C HIS A 94 -8.38 7.14 7.19
N ALA A 95 -7.93 8.18 7.91
CA ALA A 95 -8.30 8.37 9.33
C ALA A 95 -9.81 8.37 9.54
N ASP A 96 -10.56 9.10 8.69
CA ASP A 96 -12.02 9.19 8.82
C ASP A 96 -12.69 7.83 8.62
N LYS A 97 -12.28 7.07 7.59
CA LYS A 97 -12.80 5.71 7.32
C LYS A 97 -12.53 4.76 8.49
N TYR A 98 -11.33 4.85 9.03
CA TYR A 98 -10.89 4.08 10.18
C TYR A 98 -11.76 4.38 11.42
N THR A 99 -11.92 5.67 11.74
CA THR A 99 -12.71 6.12 12.89
C THR A 99 -14.19 5.75 12.73
N MET A 100 -14.78 5.98 11.56
CA MET A 100 -16.19 5.66 11.27
C MET A 100 -16.49 4.16 11.36
N ALA A 101 -15.53 3.30 11.06
CA ALA A 101 -15.67 1.84 11.14
C ALA A 101 -15.35 1.27 12.52
N GLY A 102 -15.07 2.10 13.54
CA GLY A 102 -14.87 1.67 14.93
C GLY A 102 -13.50 1.98 15.53
N GLY A 103 -12.55 2.52 14.76
CA GLY A 103 -11.25 2.99 15.28
C GLY A 103 -10.44 1.91 15.99
N ASP A 104 -9.71 2.31 17.03
CA ASP A 104 -8.84 1.42 17.83
C ASP A 104 -9.60 0.32 18.59
N ASP A 105 -10.94 0.43 18.74
CA ASP A 105 -11.76 -0.60 19.35
C ASP A 105 -11.99 -1.80 18.41
N SER A 106 -12.00 -1.57 17.10
CA SER A 106 -12.25 -2.58 16.08
C SER A 106 -10.99 -3.05 15.36
N PHE A 107 -9.94 -2.22 15.37
CA PHE A 107 -8.77 -2.45 14.53
C PHE A 107 -7.44 -2.51 15.30
N PHE A 108 -6.55 -3.33 14.76
CA PHE A 108 -5.11 -3.29 14.99
C PHE A 108 -4.44 -2.56 13.83
N ARG A 109 -3.58 -1.58 14.14
CA ARG A 109 -2.89 -0.73 13.15
C ARG A 109 -1.50 -0.31 13.64
N LYS A 110 -0.74 -1.23 14.19
CA LYS A 110 0.62 -0.96 14.62
C LYS A 110 1.61 -1.06 13.46
N GLY A 111 2.77 -0.42 13.61
CA GLY A 111 3.82 -0.44 12.61
C GLY A 111 3.57 0.50 11.41
N GLN A 112 4.54 0.52 10.51
CA GLN A 112 4.48 1.22 9.23
C GLN A 112 5.01 0.28 8.15
N PHE A 113 4.13 -0.25 7.33
CA PHE A 113 4.47 -1.21 6.28
C PHE A 113 5.28 -0.56 5.17
N ILE A 114 4.84 0.62 4.69
CA ILE A 114 5.54 1.44 3.71
C ILE A 114 5.47 2.88 4.17
N SER A 115 6.59 3.61 4.16
CA SER A 115 6.68 5.00 4.60
C SER A 115 7.04 5.93 3.46
N GLY A 116 6.69 7.21 3.60
CA GLY A 116 7.10 8.27 2.67
C GLY A 116 6.20 8.40 1.44
N ALA A 117 4.95 7.95 1.52
CA ALA A 117 3.98 8.12 0.45
C ALA A 117 3.50 9.57 0.35
N ALA A 118 3.71 10.18 -0.81
CA ALA A 118 3.34 11.57 -1.10
C ALA A 118 2.17 11.63 -2.08
N GLN A 119 1.43 12.73 -2.06
CA GLN A 119 0.29 12.99 -2.94
C GLN A 119 0.26 14.46 -3.32
N GLY A 120 -0.39 14.82 -4.42
CA GLY A 120 -0.59 16.20 -4.80
C GLY A 120 -0.97 16.40 -6.26
N TYR A 121 -0.99 17.65 -6.67
CA TYR A 121 -1.31 18.07 -8.03
C TYR A 121 -0.05 18.32 -8.84
N LEU A 122 -0.09 17.93 -10.11
CA LEU A 122 0.97 18.21 -11.07
C LEU A 122 0.39 18.79 -12.35
N ILE A 123 1.22 19.61 -13.04
CA ILE A 123 0.95 20.07 -14.40
C ILE A 123 2.17 19.80 -15.29
N ASP A 124 1.97 19.81 -16.59
CA ASP A 124 3.08 19.72 -17.52
C ASP A 124 4.05 20.89 -17.35
N LYS A 125 5.35 20.59 -17.35
CA LYS A 125 6.42 21.54 -17.09
C LYS A 125 6.45 22.69 -18.11
N LYS A 126 6.16 22.40 -19.37
CA LYS A 126 6.16 23.39 -20.45
C LYS A 126 5.14 24.50 -20.20
N THR A 127 3.92 24.12 -19.79
CA THR A 127 2.86 25.10 -19.45
C THR A 127 3.20 25.84 -18.18
N ALA A 128 3.71 25.14 -17.15
CA ALA A 128 4.15 25.77 -15.90
C ALA A 128 5.18 26.86 -16.15
N GLU A 129 6.24 26.57 -16.89
CA GLU A 129 7.32 27.52 -17.18
C GLU A 129 6.85 28.69 -18.08
N LYS A 130 6.04 28.39 -19.10
CA LYS A 130 5.56 29.39 -20.05
C LYS A 130 4.66 30.45 -19.39
N TYR A 131 3.84 30.05 -18.43
CA TYR A 131 2.83 30.91 -17.80
C TYR A 131 3.14 31.24 -16.34
N GLY A 132 4.27 30.76 -15.80
CA GLY A 132 4.68 31.03 -14.42
C GLY A 132 3.75 30.38 -13.39
N ILE A 133 3.19 29.18 -13.70
CA ILE A 133 2.25 28.50 -12.82
C ILE A 133 3.01 27.63 -11.83
N THR A 134 2.88 27.96 -10.54
CA THR A 134 3.54 27.24 -9.44
C THR A 134 2.57 26.82 -8.34
N ASN A 135 1.34 27.33 -8.36
CA ASN A 135 0.36 27.14 -7.31
C ASN A 135 -1.03 26.92 -7.93
N ILE A 136 -1.76 25.91 -7.41
CA ILE A 136 -3.10 25.59 -7.94
C ILE A 136 -4.08 26.77 -7.78
N GLY A 137 -3.90 27.63 -6.79
CA GLY A 137 -4.71 28.83 -6.59
C GLY A 137 -4.68 29.81 -7.77
N GLN A 138 -3.67 29.76 -8.64
CA GLN A 138 -3.62 30.57 -9.86
C GLN A 138 -4.71 30.20 -10.87
N LEU A 139 -5.31 29.01 -10.75
CA LEU A 139 -6.44 28.58 -11.58
C LEU A 139 -7.73 29.33 -11.25
N THR A 140 -7.77 30.18 -10.24
CA THR A 140 -8.88 31.15 -10.04
C THR A 140 -8.98 32.16 -11.19
N ASP A 141 -7.87 32.40 -11.92
CA ASP A 141 -7.91 33.20 -13.16
C ASP A 141 -8.47 32.31 -14.30
N PRO A 142 -9.63 32.68 -14.90
CA PRO A 142 -10.22 31.91 -16.01
C PRO A 142 -9.28 31.76 -17.22
N LYS A 143 -8.34 32.69 -17.43
CA LYS A 143 -7.35 32.59 -18.52
C LYS A 143 -6.33 31.49 -18.27
N ILE A 144 -5.94 31.30 -17.02
CA ILE A 144 -5.05 30.21 -16.63
C ILE A 144 -5.79 28.88 -16.66
N ALA A 145 -7.01 28.83 -16.11
CA ALA A 145 -7.85 27.63 -16.11
C ALA A 145 -8.12 27.12 -17.54
N ALA A 146 -8.46 28.01 -18.46
CA ALA A 146 -8.72 27.69 -19.87
C ALA A 146 -7.55 27.02 -20.60
N LEU A 147 -6.31 27.10 -20.09
CA LEU A 147 -5.17 26.38 -20.65
C LEU A 147 -5.35 24.85 -20.50
N PHE A 148 -6.05 24.40 -19.50
CA PHE A 148 -6.28 23.00 -19.14
C PHE A 148 -7.70 22.53 -19.45
N ASP A 149 -8.48 23.33 -20.18
CA ASP A 149 -9.84 23.00 -20.66
C ASP A 149 -9.74 22.08 -21.87
N ALA A 150 -9.93 20.79 -21.68
CA ALA A 150 -9.84 19.80 -22.73
C ALA A 150 -11.20 19.50 -23.39
N ASN A 151 -12.29 19.82 -22.71
CA ASN A 151 -13.68 19.51 -23.14
C ASN A 151 -14.43 20.72 -23.70
N GLY A 152 -13.89 21.96 -23.53
CA GLY A 152 -14.45 23.20 -24.05
C GLY A 152 -15.56 23.80 -23.19
N ASP A 153 -15.64 23.45 -21.89
CA ASP A 153 -16.64 23.96 -20.97
C ASP A 153 -16.20 25.26 -20.23
N GLY A 154 -14.99 25.71 -20.48
CA GLY A 154 -14.40 26.92 -19.89
C GLY A 154 -13.71 26.68 -18.55
N LYS A 155 -13.59 25.43 -18.07
CA LYS A 155 -12.93 25.08 -16.83
C LYS A 155 -11.70 24.19 -17.06
N ALA A 156 -10.75 24.27 -16.15
CA ALA A 156 -9.62 23.33 -16.14
C ALA A 156 -10.11 21.92 -15.79
N ASP A 157 -9.76 20.94 -16.61
CA ASP A 157 -10.08 19.52 -16.41
C ASP A 157 -9.06 18.85 -15.47
N LEU A 158 -9.25 19.01 -14.16
CA LEU A 158 -8.42 18.33 -13.17
C LEU A 158 -8.71 16.83 -13.18
N THR A 159 -7.80 16.02 -13.68
CA THR A 159 -7.86 14.56 -13.52
C THR A 159 -7.64 14.23 -12.04
N GLY A 160 -8.70 13.84 -11.35
CA GLY A 160 -8.72 13.60 -9.91
C GLY A 160 -8.55 12.13 -9.53
N CYS A 161 -9.41 11.64 -8.65
CA CYS A 161 -9.35 10.25 -8.19
C CYS A 161 -10.73 9.57 -8.19
N ASN A 162 -10.76 8.28 -7.88
CA ASN A 162 -12.02 7.54 -7.81
C ASN A 162 -12.94 8.12 -6.73
N PRO A 163 -14.25 8.17 -7.00
CA PRO A 163 -15.24 8.38 -5.95
C PRO A 163 -15.08 7.39 -4.80
N GLY A 164 -15.21 7.86 -3.57
CA GLY A 164 -15.04 7.04 -2.36
C GLY A 164 -13.60 6.89 -1.88
N TRP A 165 -12.60 7.32 -2.64
CA TRP A 165 -11.21 7.36 -2.15
C TRP A 165 -11.00 8.53 -1.18
N GLY A 166 -9.98 8.43 -0.31
CA GLY A 166 -9.66 9.52 0.62
C GLY A 166 -9.23 10.82 -0.06
N CYS A 167 -8.60 10.75 -1.23
CA CYS A 167 -8.21 11.91 -2.03
C CYS A 167 -9.40 12.70 -2.57
N GLU A 168 -10.52 12.07 -2.86
CA GLU A 168 -11.73 12.76 -3.29
C GLU A 168 -12.16 13.82 -2.27
N MET A 169 -12.29 13.42 -1.01
CA MET A 169 -12.68 14.34 0.07
C MET A 169 -11.72 15.53 0.21
N VAL A 170 -10.41 15.28 0.05
CA VAL A 170 -9.39 16.34 0.14
C VAL A 170 -9.49 17.28 -1.06
N ILE A 171 -9.58 16.75 -2.29
CA ILE A 171 -9.70 17.57 -3.51
C ILE A 171 -10.98 18.41 -3.45
N GLU A 172 -12.11 17.82 -3.07
CA GLU A 172 -13.38 18.53 -2.95
C GLU A 172 -13.30 19.68 -1.93
N GLU A 173 -12.69 19.45 -0.76
CA GLU A 173 -12.49 20.50 0.24
C GLU A 173 -11.58 21.61 -0.30
N GLN A 174 -10.49 21.26 -0.97
CA GLN A 174 -9.54 22.21 -1.52
C GLN A 174 -10.13 23.06 -2.65
N LEU A 175 -10.94 22.47 -3.53
CA LEU A 175 -11.65 23.23 -4.57
C LEU A 175 -12.59 24.28 -3.97
N ASN A 176 -13.25 23.96 -2.84
CA ASN A 176 -14.08 24.91 -2.11
C ASN A 176 -13.22 25.99 -1.42
N ALA A 177 -12.22 25.57 -0.64
CA ALA A 177 -11.40 26.46 0.16
C ALA A 177 -10.61 27.46 -0.69
N TYR A 178 -10.11 27.01 -1.86
CA TYR A 178 -9.33 27.86 -2.79
C TYR A 178 -10.20 28.61 -3.80
N LYS A 179 -11.55 28.49 -3.73
CA LYS A 179 -12.50 29.14 -4.64
C LYS A 179 -12.30 28.72 -6.11
N LEU A 180 -12.04 27.45 -6.35
CA LEU A 180 -11.75 26.93 -7.69
C LEU A 180 -12.98 26.32 -8.39
N ARG A 181 -14.14 26.25 -7.73
CA ARG A 181 -15.35 25.60 -8.30
C ARG A 181 -15.84 26.21 -9.60
N ASP A 182 -15.64 27.51 -9.79
CA ASP A 182 -16.09 28.19 -11.00
C ASP A 182 -15.15 27.98 -12.19
N THR A 183 -13.88 27.59 -11.93
CA THR A 183 -12.83 27.52 -12.94
C THR A 183 -12.18 26.12 -13.07
N VAL A 184 -12.48 25.18 -12.19
CA VAL A 184 -11.90 23.83 -12.20
C VAL A 184 -13.01 22.79 -12.07
N SER A 185 -13.00 21.83 -12.97
CA SER A 185 -13.81 20.60 -12.91
C SER A 185 -12.97 19.45 -12.33
N HIS A 186 -13.49 18.78 -11.29
CA HIS A 186 -12.86 17.57 -10.74
C HIS A 186 -13.33 16.36 -11.54
N ASN A 187 -12.53 15.90 -12.49
CA ASN A 187 -12.83 14.73 -13.30
C ASN A 187 -12.56 13.47 -12.49
N GLN A 188 -13.61 12.81 -12.05
CA GLN A 188 -13.58 11.59 -11.26
C GLN A 188 -13.92 10.37 -12.12
N GLY A 189 -13.42 9.21 -11.72
CA GLY A 189 -13.69 7.96 -12.41
C GLY A 189 -12.67 6.88 -12.07
N ASN A 190 -12.66 5.80 -12.83
CA ASN A 190 -11.59 4.80 -12.71
C ASN A 190 -10.25 5.46 -12.99
N TYR A 191 -9.41 5.59 -11.96
CA TYR A 191 -8.16 6.35 -12.04
C TYR A 191 -7.23 5.87 -13.15
N ALA A 192 -7.11 4.55 -13.34
CA ALA A 192 -6.25 4.00 -14.40
C ALA A 192 -6.69 4.45 -15.79
N ALA A 193 -8.00 4.58 -16.03
CA ALA A 193 -8.55 5.05 -17.29
C ALA A 193 -8.34 6.56 -17.49
N ILE A 194 -8.69 7.39 -16.49
CA ILE A 194 -8.59 8.84 -16.61
C ILE A 194 -7.14 9.33 -16.68
N ILE A 195 -6.21 8.66 -15.96
CA ILE A 195 -4.78 9.03 -16.04
C ILE A 195 -4.14 8.57 -17.37
N ALA A 196 -4.60 7.48 -17.95
CA ALA A 196 -4.16 7.05 -19.28
C ALA A 196 -4.54 8.08 -20.37
N ASP A 197 -5.76 8.66 -20.27
CA ASP A 197 -6.16 9.76 -21.13
C ASP A 197 -5.27 11.00 -20.94
N THR A 198 -5.03 11.39 -19.68
CA THR A 198 -4.12 12.50 -19.33
C THR A 198 -2.73 12.30 -19.93
N ILE A 199 -2.15 11.10 -19.85
CA ILE A 199 -0.86 10.76 -20.45
C ILE A 199 -0.93 10.84 -21.98
N SER A 200 -2.05 10.41 -22.59
CA SER A 200 -2.26 10.51 -24.02
C SER A 200 -2.30 11.96 -24.50
N ARG A 201 -3.01 12.85 -23.79
CA ARG A 201 -3.06 14.28 -24.06
C ARG A 201 -1.67 14.93 -23.90
N TYR A 202 -0.96 14.63 -22.81
CA TYR A 202 0.42 15.10 -22.63
C TYR A 202 1.33 14.73 -23.80
N LYS A 203 1.26 13.47 -24.29
CA LYS A 203 2.06 13.00 -25.44
C LYS A 203 1.73 13.72 -26.74
N LYS A 204 0.53 14.25 -26.90
CA LYS A 204 0.12 15.11 -28.02
C LYS A 204 0.62 16.56 -27.87
N GLY A 205 1.14 16.91 -26.69
CA GLY A 205 1.62 18.26 -26.37
C GLY A 205 0.56 19.16 -25.76
N ASP A 206 -0.60 18.61 -25.39
CA ASP A 206 -1.67 19.37 -24.74
C ASP A 206 -1.30 19.64 -23.28
N PRO A 207 -1.69 20.79 -22.71
CA PRO A 207 -1.57 21.06 -21.29
C PRO A 207 -2.40 20.08 -20.48
N VAL A 208 -1.84 19.61 -19.35
CA VAL A 208 -2.51 18.67 -18.46
C VAL A 208 -2.37 19.10 -17.00
N ILE A 209 -3.42 18.89 -16.21
CA ILE A 209 -3.43 19.00 -14.75
C ILE A 209 -4.03 17.73 -14.17
N TYR A 210 -3.36 17.17 -13.16
CA TYR A 210 -3.80 15.91 -12.57
C TYR A 210 -3.34 15.77 -11.12
N TYR A 211 -4.09 14.96 -10.36
CA TYR A 211 -3.71 14.43 -9.07
C TYR A 211 -2.99 13.10 -9.25
N THR A 212 -1.96 12.83 -8.45
CA THR A 212 -1.33 11.51 -8.33
C THR A 212 -0.65 11.33 -6.98
N TRP A 213 -0.11 10.14 -6.77
CA TRP A 213 0.61 9.78 -5.55
C TRP A 213 1.86 8.96 -5.84
N THR A 214 2.69 8.81 -4.80
CA THR A 214 3.81 7.87 -4.79
C THR A 214 3.66 6.91 -3.61
N PRO A 215 3.95 5.61 -3.74
CA PRO A 215 4.47 4.93 -4.94
C PRO A 215 3.38 4.63 -5.97
N TYR A 216 3.56 5.10 -7.19
CA TYR A 216 2.72 4.76 -8.32
C TYR A 216 3.50 4.91 -9.64
N TRP A 217 3.13 4.17 -10.68
CA TRP A 217 3.88 4.12 -11.94
C TRP A 217 3.85 5.44 -12.74
N VAL A 218 2.84 6.28 -12.53
CA VAL A 218 2.67 7.54 -13.27
C VAL A 218 3.90 8.44 -13.18
N SER A 219 4.52 8.55 -12.00
CA SER A 219 5.74 9.33 -11.80
C SER A 219 6.98 8.81 -12.56
N GLY A 220 6.92 7.58 -13.07
CA GLY A 220 7.95 7.03 -13.94
C GLY A 220 7.70 7.29 -15.44
N VAL A 221 6.47 7.67 -15.80
CA VAL A 221 6.07 8.04 -17.18
C VAL A 221 6.03 9.55 -17.37
N LEU A 222 5.44 10.25 -16.40
CA LEU A 222 5.45 11.70 -16.28
C LEU A 222 6.39 12.07 -15.12
N VAL A 223 7.66 12.21 -15.44
CA VAL A 223 8.74 12.34 -14.44
C VAL A 223 8.74 13.74 -13.82
N PRO A 224 8.49 13.89 -12.51
CA PRO A 224 8.55 15.17 -11.84
C PRO A 224 9.91 15.84 -11.99
N GLY A 225 9.89 17.14 -12.27
CA GLY A 225 11.09 17.97 -12.54
C GLY A 225 11.59 17.89 -13.99
N LYS A 226 11.24 16.84 -14.75
CA LYS A 226 11.57 16.68 -16.16
C LYS A 226 10.37 16.97 -17.06
N ASP A 227 9.31 16.23 -16.89
CA ASP A 227 8.12 16.27 -17.74
C ASP A 227 7.00 17.11 -17.11
N VAL A 228 6.90 17.07 -15.78
CA VAL A 228 5.84 17.70 -14.99
C VAL A 228 6.44 18.37 -13.74
N VAL A 229 5.66 19.24 -13.11
CA VAL A 229 6.02 19.90 -11.85
C VAL A 229 4.88 19.79 -10.83
N TRP A 230 5.25 19.65 -9.56
CA TRP A 230 4.31 19.71 -8.46
C TRP A 230 3.78 21.12 -8.28
N LEU A 231 2.48 21.27 -8.10
CA LEU A 231 1.85 22.53 -7.73
C LEU A 231 1.76 22.65 -6.21
N GLU A 232 2.19 23.79 -5.70
CA GLU A 232 1.89 24.18 -4.33
C GLU A 232 0.42 24.56 -4.19
N VAL A 233 -0.08 24.58 -2.95
CA VAL A 233 -1.42 25.06 -2.63
C VAL A 233 -1.33 26.42 -1.90
N PRO A 234 -2.39 27.27 -1.92
CA PRO A 234 -2.36 28.55 -1.23
C PRO A 234 -2.17 28.46 0.29
N PHE A 235 -2.77 27.43 0.89
CA PHE A 235 -2.73 27.11 2.33
C PHE A 235 -3.24 25.70 2.55
N SER A 236 -2.99 25.13 3.74
CA SER A 236 -3.49 23.80 4.11
C SER A 236 -5.03 23.82 4.23
N ALA A 237 -5.70 22.90 3.56
CA ALA A 237 -7.15 22.74 3.60
C ALA A 237 -7.51 21.25 3.50
N LEU A 238 -7.78 20.64 4.65
CA LEU A 238 -8.16 19.24 4.76
C LEU A 238 -9.59 19.11 5.31
N PRO A 239 -10.33 18.06 4.95
CA PRO A 239 -11.69 17.86 5.42
C PRO A 239 -11.76 17.37 6.86
N GLY A 240 -12.94 17.53 7.48
CA GLY A 240 -13.31 16.91 8.73
C GLY A 240 -12.45 17.34 9.93
N GLU A 241 -12.05 16.40 10.74
CA GLU A 241 -11.25 16.64 11.93
C GLU A 241 -9.84 17.14 11.62
N ARG A 242 -9.35 16.92 10.38
CA ARG A 242 -8.02 17.34 9.94
C ARG A 242 -7.97 18.78 9.42
N LYS A 243 -9.04 19.56 9.47
CA LYS A 243 -9.13 20.92 8.93
C LYS A 243 -8.05 21.90 9.44
N ASN A 244 -7.48 21.62 10.61
CA ASN A 244 -6.44 22.48 11.22
C ASN A 244 -5.02 21.89 11.07
N VAL A 245 -4.85 20.79 10.31
CA VAL A 245 -3.53 20.17 10.10
C VAL A 245 -2.78 20.97 9.05
N ASP A 246 -1.52 21.30 9.36
CA ASP A 246 -0.61 21.92 8.41
C ASP A 246 0.04 20.85 7.51
N THR A 247 -0.14 21.01 6.20
CA THR A 247 0.43 20.10 5.18
C THR A 247 1.78 20.62 4.64
N THR A 248 2.34 21.66 5.23
CA THR A 248 3.64 22.20 4.84
C THR A 248 4.76 21.22 5.18
N LEU A 249 5.57 20.88 4.19
CA LEU A 249 6.72 19.99 4.35
C LEU A 249 7.88 20.73 5.04
N ALA A 250 8.85 19.97 5.56
CA ALA A 250 10.03 20.50 6.23
C ALA A 250 10.87 21.46 5.36
N ASN A 251 10.76 21.37 4.03
CA ASN A 251 11.43 22.27 3.09
C ASN A 251 10.63 23.56 2.81
N GLY A 252 9.53 23.80 3.52
CA GLY A 252 8.66 24.98 3.36
C GLY A 252 7.66 24.88 2.20
N LYS A 253 7.65 23.79 1.44
CA LYS A 253 6.70 23.57 0.34
C LYS A 253 5.39 22.97 0.87
N ASN A 254 4.26 23.41 0.34
CA ASN A 254 2.96 22.87 0.68
C ASN A 254 2.26 22.35 -0.57
N TYR A 255 2.08 21.04 -0.64
CA TYR A 255 1.40 20.38 -1.76
C TYR A 255 -0.04 19.97 -1.42
N GLY A 256 -0.57 20.40 -0.29
CA GLY A 256 -1.98 20.25 0.10
C GLY A 256 -2.34 18.91 0.70
N PHE A 257 -1.41 17.97 0.78
CA PHE A 257 -1.63 16.63 1.31
C PHE A 257 -0.58 16.29 2.38
N GLU A 258 -1.02 15.57 3.41
CA GLU A 258 -0.09 15.05 4.40
C GLU A 258 0.78 13.93 3.79
N MET A 259 2.00 13.80 4.30
CA MET A 259 2.81 12.60 4.01
C MET A 259 2.14 11.39 4.65
N ASN A 260 1.95 10.33 3.86
CA ASN A 260 1.31 9.10 4.31
C ASN A 260 2.32 7.99 4.59
N SER A 261 1.93 7.11 5.50
CA SER A 261 2.46 5.76 5.59
C SER A 261 1.35 4.76 5.27
N MET A 262 1.71 3.69 4.59
CA MET A 262 0.81 2.55 4.45
C MET A 262 0.97 1.66 5.67
N ARG A 263 -0.15 1.25 6.25
CA ARG A 263 -0.21 0.40 7.45
C ARG A 263 -1.11 -0.78 7.18
N ILE A 264 -0.77 -1.92 7.75
CA ILE A 264 -1.68 -3.06 7.78
C ILE A 264 -2.76 -2.74 8.81
N VAL A 265 -4.01 -2.80 8.35
CA VAL A 265 -5.20 -2.66 9.20
C VAL A 265 -5.84 -4.02 9.33
N ALA A 266 -5.91 -4.55 10.54
CA ALA A 266 -6.42 -5.88 10.80
C ALA A 266 -7.55 -5.86 11.84
N ASN A 267 -8.40 -6.88 11.82
CA ASN A 267 -9.41 -7.09 12.85
C ASN A 267 -8.73 -7.25 14.22
N LYS A 268 -9.18 -6.46 15.19
CA LYS A 268 -8.57 -6.44 16.52
C LYS A 268 -8.70 -7.77 17.24
N GLN A 269 -9.88 -8.38 17.23
CA GLN A 269 -10.10 -9.67 17.87
C GLN A 269 -9.23 -10.78 17.27
N PHE A 270 -9.04 -10.76 15.94
CA PHE A 270 -8.12 -11.69 15.29
C PHE A 270 -6.69 -11.51 15.82
N THR A 271 -6.18 -10.28 15.87
CA THR A 271 -4.81 -10.02 16.33
C THR A 271 -4.62 -10.28 17.82
N ASP A 272 -5.62 -10.03 18.65
CA ASP A 272 -5.58 -10.34 20.07
C ASP A 272 -5.47 -11.87 20.32
N ASN A 273 -6.07 -12.68 19.44
CA ASN A 273 -6.02 -14.16 19.49
C ASN A 273 -4.83 -14.77 18.72
N ASN A 274 -4.10 -13.97 17.90
CA ASN A 274 -3.03 -14.44 17.03
C ASN A 274 -1.78 -13.55 17.17
N PRO A 275 -1.02 -13.68 18.27
CA PRO A 275 0.10 -12.79 18.57
C PRO A 275 1.21 -12.86 17.49
N ALA A 276 1.41 -13.99 16.82
CA ALA A 276 2.35 -14.09 15.70
C ALA A 276 1.93 -13.21 14.51
N ALA A 277 0.64 -13.22 14.13
CA ALA A 277 0.14 -12.35 13.07
C ALA A 277 0.20 -10.88 13.47
N ALA A 278 -0.17 -10.55 14.72
CA ALA A 278 -0.07 -9.20 15.25
C ALA A 278 1.37 -8.68 15.19
N LYS A 279 2.33 -9.49 15.60
CA LYS A 279 3.75 -9.15 15.55
C LYS A 279 4.24 -8.98 14.12
N LEU A 280 3.87 -9.89 13.21
CA LEU A 280 4.20 -9.76 11.79
C LEU A 280 3.68 -8.43 11.22
N PHE A 281 2.42 -8.08 11.46
CA PHE A 281 1.82 -6.83 10.97
C PHE A 281 2.49 -5.57 11.53
N GLU A 282 3.09 -5.66 12.72
CA GLU A 282 3.83 -4.57 13.34
C GLU A 282 5.22 -4.36 12.73
N ILE A 283 5.94 -5.45 12.39
CA ILE A 283 7.36 -5.37 12.03
C ILE A 283 7.65 -5.41 10.53
N ILE A 284 6.74 -5.97 9.71
CA ILE A 284 6.93 -6.10 8.26
C ILE A 284 7.09 -4.73 7.61
N LYS A 285 8.10 -4.60 6.73
CA LYS A 285 8.42 -3.34 6.04
C LYS A 285 8.89 -3.59 4.62
N VAL A 286 8.32 -2.86 3.67
CA VAL A 286 8.77 -2.86 2.27
C VAL A 286 9.22 -1.45 1.90
N ASN A 287 10.35 -1.35 1.18
CA ASN A 287 10.85 -0.07 0.74
C ASN A 287 9.94 0.51 -0.35
N ILE A 288 9.61 1.80 -0.25
CA ILE A 288 8.77 2.49 -1.22
C ILE A 288 9.33 2.43 -2.65
N ASN A 289 10.65 2.40 -2.80
CA ASN A 289 11.29 2.29 -4.11
C ASN A 289 11.06 0.92 -4.76
N ASP A 290 10.97 -0.16 -3.96
CA ASP A 290 10.66 -1.50 -4.47
C ASP A 290 9.23 -1.55 -4.99
N VAL A 291 8.30 -0.91 -4.28
CA VAL A 291 6.91 -0.78 -4.73
C VAL A 291 6.83 0.04 -6.01
N SER A 292 7.55 1.17 -6.08
CA SER A 292 7.61 2.00 -7.30
C SER A 292 8.18 1.24 -8.49
N ALA A 293 9.25 0.46 -8.28
CA ALA A 293 9.86 -0.38 -9.32
C ALA A 293 8.87 -1.46 -9.81
N GLN A 294 8.15 -2.11 -8.88
CA GLN A 294 7.11 -3.08 -9.21
C GLN A 294 5.99 -2.45 -10.03
N ASN A 295 5.49 -1.29 -9.61
CA ASN A 295 4.44 -0.58 -10.33
C ASN A 295 4.86 -0.20 -11.75
N MET A 296 6.13 0.16 -11.94
CA MET A 296 6.71 0.39 -13.28
C MET A 296 6.77 -0.86 -14.15
N ILE A 297 7.01 -2.02 -13.57
CA ILE A 297 6.99 -3.29 -14.30
C ILE A 297 5.55 -3.60 -14.75
N MET A 298 4.57 -3.41 -13.88
CA MET A 298 3.15 -3.60 -14.18
C MET A 298 2.67 -2.67 -15.30
N SER A 299 3.03 -1.39 -15.26
CA SER A 299 2.66 -0.40 -16.28
C SER A 299 3.21 -0.72 -17.69
N LYS A 300 4.23 -1.57 -17.76
CA LYS A 300 4.82 -2.09 -19.03
C LYS A 300 4.18 -3.39 -19.51
N GLY A 301 3.03 -3.77 -18.93
CA GLY A 301 2.24 -4.92 -19.36
C GLY A 301 2.54 -6.24 -18.61
N LYS A 302 3.36 -6.19 -17.55
CA LYS A 302 3.61 -7.33 -16.67
C LYS A 302 2.72 -7.25 -15.42
N ASN A 303 1.40 -7.28 -15.66
CA ASN A 303 0.37 -7.00 -14.65
C ASN A 303 -0.69 -8.10 -14.50
N SER A 304 -0.49 -9.26 -15.10
CA SER A 304 -1.35 -10.41 -14.81
C SER A 304 -1.16 -10.90 -13.37
N ALA A 305 -2.14 -11.59 -12.81
CA ALA A 305 -2.03 -12.16 -11.46
C ALA A 305 -0.77 -13.04 -11.32
N SER A 306 -0.47 -13.85 -12.34
CA SER A 306 0.74 -14.69 -12.37
C SER A 306 2.03 -13.90 -12.47
N ASP A 307 2.05 -12.78 -13.23
CA ASP A 307 3.23 -11.90 -13.28
C ASP A 307 3.49 -11.29 -11.89
N ILE A 308 2.45 -10.74 -11.25
CA ILE A 308 2.60 -10.07 -9.94
C ILE A 308 3.01 -11.08 -8.87
N GLU A 309 2.46 -12.29 -8.91
CA GLU A 309 2.87 -13.36 -7.99
C GLU A 309 4.34 -13.76 -8.21
N ALA A 310 4.78 -13.91 -9.46
CA ALA A 310 6.18 -14.18 -9.79
C ALA A 310 7.11 -13.05 -9.30
N HIS A 311 6.68 -11.78 -9.40
CA HIS A 311 7.41 -10.63 -8.90
C HIS A 311 7.50 -10.64 -7.37
N ALA A 312 6.41 -10.94 -6.66
CA ALA A 312 6.42 -11.05 -5.20
C ALA A 312 7.36 -12.17 -4.72
N ASN A 313 7.31 -13.35 -5.37
CA ASN A 313 8.24 -14.45 -5.10
C ASN A 313 9.70 -14.08 -5.38
N GLY A 314 9.94 -13.36 -6.49
CA GLY A 314 11.26 -12.85 -6.85
C GLY A 314 11.81 -11.86 -5.83
N TRP A 315 10.96 -10.93 -5.37
CA TRP A 315 11.32 -9.96 -4.33
C TRP A 315 11.64 -10.66 -3.00
N ILE A 316 10.80 -11.60 -2.56
CA ILE A 316 11.05 -12.39 -1.33
C ILE A 316 12.38 -13.11 -1.43
N LYS A 317 12.65 -13.79 -2.55
CA LYS A 317 13.93 -14.49 -2.78
C LYS A 317 15.13 -13.53 -2.71
N ALA A 318 15.01 -12.34 -3.29
CA ALA A 318 16.05 -11.32 -3.25
C ALA A 318 16.26 -10.72 -1.84
N ASN A 319 15.22 -10.76 -1.00
CA ASN A 319 15.21 -10.25 0.36
C ASN A 319 15.02 -11.36 1.41
N GLN A 320 15.46 -12.59 1.11
CA GLN A 320 15.17 -13.78 1.92
C GLN A 320 15.55 -13.61 3.40
N ALA A 321 16.74 -13.06 3.69
CA ALA A 321 17.18 -12.86 5.06
C ALA A 321 16.25 -11.90 5.85
N LEU A 322 15.74 -10.87 5.20
CA LEU A 322 14.78 -9.94 5.79
C LEU A 322 13.43 -10.64 6.03
N PHE A 323 12.92 -11.36 5.04
CA PHE A 323 11.69 -12.13 5.14
C PHE A 323 11.75 -13.16 6.26
N ASP A 324 12.84 -13.93 6.34
CA ASP A 324 13.05 -14.94 7.38
C ASP A 324 13.14 -14.30 8.78
N SER A 325 13.72 -13.10 8.89
CA SER A 325 13.78 -12.38 10.17
C SER A 325 12.38 -12.00 10.68
N TRP A 326 11.48 -11.54 9.80
CA TRP A 326 10.09 -11.25 10.18
C TRP A 326 9.36 -12.49 10.67
N VAL A 327 9.49 -13.61 9.92
CA VAL A 327 8.85 -14.87 10.27
C VAL A 327 9.38 -15.40 11.60
N ALA A 328 10.70 -15.33 11.83
CA ALA A 328 11.31 -15.78 13.07
C ALA A 328 10.86 -14.93 14.28
N GLU A 329 10.87 -13.59 14.15
CA GLU A 329 10.43 -12.69 15.23
C GLU A 329 8.93 -12.84 15.53
N ALA A 330 8.10 -13.03 14.49
CA ALA A 330 6.68 -13.29 14.64
C ALA A 330 6.39 -14.63 15.34
N LYS A 331 7.15 -15.69 15.03
CA LYS A 331 7.04 -16.98 15.75
C LYS A 331 7.33 -16.85 17.24
N GLN A 332 8.38 -16.08 17.59
CA GLN A 332 8.74 -15.86 18.99
C GLN A 332 7.63 -15.15 19.78
N ALA A 333 6.86 -14.29 19.17
CA ALA A 333 5.75 -13.58 19.83
C ALA A 333 4.57 -14.50 20.20
N ALA A 334 4.52 -15.73 19.67
CA ALA A 334 3.48 -16.72 19.96
C ALA A 334 3.90 -17.73 21.06
N LEU A 335 5.12 -17.65 21.57
CA LEU A 335 5.63 -18.47 22.68
C LEU A 335 5.34 -17.84 24.02
#